data_45de4b19ef23136ebe175ba0e479f12d
#
_entry.id   45de4b19ef23136ebe175ba0e479f12d
#
_cell.length_a   1.000
_cell.length_b   1.000
_cell.length_c   1.000
_cell.angle_alpha   90.00
_cell.angle_beta   90.00
_cell.angle_gamma   90.00
#
_symmetry.space_group_name_H-M   'P 1'
#
loop_
_entity.id
_entity.type
_entity.pdbx_description
1 polymer ?
#
loop_
_entity_poly.entity_id
_entity_poly.type
_entity_poly.pdbx_seq_one_letter_code
_entity_poly.pdbx_strand_id
1 'polypeptide(L)'
;MLNASAMTSPEDLKQLAPTGKLRGGIVAAPAPSAFFAIKSGSGDVKGVTVDLVRGFAAALKLPLELKVYDNSGQVTEAVAKGECDIAFMPQDAERAKRVDFGPAYYFIESTYLVPAGSTIKTIDEVNRSGRRIVAISNTTTARSARRTAPNASVEEVPSVDQMTEMASKGQGDAFALSHDSFTGLLPKLPGARVLSGHFQQTGIAVAVPQGRPVALKIASELLEVAKSSGLVRRALDAAGFPDAIVAPPAA
;
A
#
# COMPACT_ATOMS: atom_id res chain seq x y z
N MET A 1 -10.61 9.61 20.86
CA MET A 1 -11.57 8.75 20.14
C MET A 1 -12.09 9.52 18.94
N LEU A 2 -12.11 8.90 17.76
CA LEU A 2 -12.74 9.47 16.57
C LEU A 2 -14.24 9.60 16.84
N ASN A 3 -14.80 10.79 16.74
CA ASN A 3 -16.24 11.00 16.98
C ASN A 3 -16.95 11.38 15.67
N ALA A 4 -17.15 10.41 14.80
CA ALA A 4 -17.84 10.59 13.51
C ALA A 4 -19.36 10.40 13.62
N SER A 5 -19.87 9.92 14.76
CA SER A 5 -21.30 9.63 14.95
C SER A 5 -22.21 10.85 14.88
N ALA A 6 -21.67 12.07 15.03
CA ALA A 6 -22.47 13.31 14.95
C ALA A 6 -22.63 13.86 13.53
N MET A 7 -21.91 13.30 12.55
CA MET A 7 -21.80 13.84 11.19
C MET A 7 -22.43 12.94 10.11
N THR A 8 -22.94 11.74 10.46
CA THR A 8 -23.37 10.75 9.47
C THR A 8 -24.75 10.23 9.79
N SER A 9 -25.71 10.43 8.90
CA SER A 9 -27.07 9.90 9.04
C SER A 9 -27.09 8.36 8.88
N PRO A 10 -28.11 7.64 9.40
CA PRO A 10 -28.28 6.21 9.15
C PRO A 10 -28.37 5.85 7.67
N GLU A 11 -28.87 6.76 6.83
CA GLU A 11 -28.98 6.58 5.38
C GLU A 11 -27.61 6.71 4.71
N ASP A 12 -26.79 7.68 5.14
CA ASP A 12 -25.40 7.82 4.66
C ASP A 12 -24.54 6.61 5.02
N LEU A 13 -24.74 6.07 6.24
CA LEU A 13 -24.05 4.85 6.67
C LEU A 13 -24.37 3.64 5.79
N LYS A 14 -25.61 3.52 5.29
CA LYS A 14 -25.99 2.45 4.35
C LYS A 14 -25.28 2.59 3.00
N GLN A 15 -24.91 3.80 2.58
CA GLN A 15 -24.15 3.99 1.35
C GLN A 15 -22.71 3.53 1.51
N LEU A 16 -22.12 3.72 2.69
CA LEU A 16 -20.76 3.20 2.96
C LEU A 16 -20.79 1.70 3.26
N ALA A 17 -21.68 1.25 4.14
CA ALA A 17 -21.74 -0.11 4.66
C ALA A 17 -23.14 -0.74 4.43
N PRO A 18 -23.47 -1.10 3.18
CA PRO A 18 -24.83 -1.55 2.80
C PRO A 18 -25.28 -2.85 3.46
N THR A 19 -24.35 -3.62 4.00
CA THR A 19 -24.63 -4.88 4.70
C THR A 19 -24.84 -4.71 6.22
N GLY A 20 -24.79 -3.46 6.73
CA GLY A 20 -24.87 -3.16 8.15
C GLY A 20 -23.57 -3.42 8.93
N LYS A 21 -22.49 -3.82 8.27
CA LYS A 21 -21.13 -3.95 8.81
C LYS A 21 -20.12 -3.33 7.85
N LEU A 22 -19.03 -2.80 8.38
CA LEU A 22 -17.93 -2.27 7.56
C LEU A 22 -17.05 -3.43 7.09
N ARG A 23 -16.99 -3.67 5.77
CA ARG A 23 -16.14 -4.68 5.16
C ARG A 23 -14.84 -4.03 4.69
N GLY A 24 -13.76 -4.27 5.44
CA GLY A 24 -12.44 -3.71 5.17
C GLY A 24 -11.53 -4.66 4.41
N GLY A 25 -11.04 -4.23 3.24
CA GLY A 25 -10.03 -4.96 2.46
C GLY A 25 -8.62 -4.69 2.98
N ILE A 26 -7.89 -5.74 3.30
CA ILE A 26 -6.52 -5.69 3.85
C ILE A 26 -5.58 -6.48 2.96
N VAL A 27 -4.41 -5.91 2.66
CA VAL A 27 -3.33 -6.63 1.96
C VAL A 27 -2.34 -7.14 3.00
N ALA A 28 -2.14 -8.45 3.04
CA ALA A 28 -1.13 -9.07 3.88
C ALA A 28 0.15 -9.33 3.10
N ALA A 29 1.29 -9.06 3.72
CA ALA A 29 2.62 -9.32 3.17
C ALA A 29 3.47 -10.12 4.15
N PRO A 30 4.51 -10.82 3.66
CA PRO A 30 5.39 -11.62 4.52
C PRO A 30 6.33 -10.76 5.38
N ALA A 31 6.51 -9.47 5.07
CA ALA A 31 7.39 -8.54 5.77
C ALA A 31 6.64 -7.31 6.26
N PRO A 32 7.05 -6.69 7.39
CA PRO A 32 6.50 -5.43 7.86
C PRO A 32 6.64 -4.34 6.80
N SER A 33 5.58 -3.56 6.64
CA SER A 33 5.56 -2.38 5.78
C SER A 33 4.57 -1.36 6.34
N ALA A 34 4.80 -0.08 6.09
CA ALA A 34 3.87 0.99 6.46
C ALA A 34 2.50 0.87 5.77
N PHE A 35 2.42 0.08 4.72
CA PHE A 35 1.19 -0.18 3.97
C PHE A 35 0.61 -1.58 4.20
N PHE A 36 1.44 -2.62 4.15
CA PHE A 36 0.97 -4.00 4.25
C PHE A 36 0.75 -4.41 5.70
N ALA A 37 -0.28 -5.23 5.92
CA ALA A 37 -0.46 -5.95 7.16
C ALA A 37 0.37 -7.25 7.17
N ILE A 38 0.68 -7.75 8.35
CA ILE A 38 1.30 -9.06 8.55
C ILE A 38 0.22 -10.01 9.07
N LYS A 39 0.19 -11.21 8.50
CA LYS A 39 -0.64 -12.31 9.00
C LYS A 39 0.19 -13.18 9.94
N SER A 40 -0.26 -13.34 11.18
CA SER A 40 0.35 -14.25 12.15
C SER A 40 0.02 -15.72 11.82
N GLY A 41 0.75 -16.64 12.43
CA GLY A 41 0.45 -18.08 12.30
C GLY A 41 -0.92 -18.49 12.86
N SER A 42 -1.53 -17.69 13.75
CA SER A 42 -2.90 -17.85 14.24
C SER A 42 -3.97 -17.35 13.24
N GLY A 43 -3.56 -16.71 12.14
CA GLY A 43 -4.47 -16.11 11.17
C GLY A 43 -4.83 -14.65 11.47
N ASP A 44 -4.42 -14.10 12.61
CA ASP A 44 -4.64 -12.71 12.95
C ASP A 44 -3.83 -11.78 12.06
N VAL A 45 -4.43 -10.65 11.67
CA VAL A 45 -3.75 -9.61 10.90
C VAL A 45 -3.48 -8.38 11.76
N LYS A 46 -2.27 -7.83 11.60
CA LYS A 46 -1.80 -6.61 12.28
C LYS A 46 -1.12 -5.69 11.27
N GLY A 47 -1.25 -4.39 11.45
CA GLY A 47 -0.60 -3.39 10.63
C GLY A 47 -1.41 -2.10 10.52
N VAL A 48 -0.83 -1.08 9.92
CA VAL A 48 -1.40 0.27 9.86
C VAL A 48 -2.80 0.26 9.27
N THR A 49 -3.02 -0.40 8.13
CA THR A 49 -4.32 -0.44 7.47
C THR A 49 -5.39 -1.16 8.30
N VAL A 50 -5.00 -2.17 9.07
CA VAL A 50 -5.89 -2.89 10.00
C VAL A 50 -6.36 -1.95 11.11
N ASP A 51 -5.44 -1.20 11.72
CA ASP A 51 -5.74 -0.28 12.82
C ASP A 51 -6.60 0.90 12.33
N LEU A 52 -6.36 1.40 11.12
CA LEU A 52 -7.20 2.44 10.51
C LEU A 52 -8.63 1.95 10.28
N VAL A 53 -8.81 0.77 9.66
CA VAL A 53 -10.16 0.23 9.40
C VAL A 53 -10.89 -0.10 10.70
N ARG A 54 -10.19 -0.63 11.72
CA ARG A 54 -10.75 -0.83 13.08
C ARG A 54 -11.18 0.50 13.71
N GLY A 55 -10.35 1.52 13.61
CA GLY A 55 -10.67 2.86 14.09
C GLY A 55 -11.90 3.45 13.41
N PHE A 56 -12.05 3.25 12.11
CA PHE A 56 -13.21 3.70 11.34
C PHE A 56 -14.49 2.97 11.75
N ALA A 57 -14.45 1.64 11.85
CA ALA A 57 -15.59 0.84 12.30
C ALA A 57 -16.04 1.26 13.71
N ALA A 58 -15.09 1.47 14.63
CA ALA A 58 -15.38 1.93 15.99
C ALA A 58 -16.01 3.34 16.01
N ALA A 59 -15.49 4.27 15.20
CA ALA A 59 -16.01 5.63 15.10
C ALA A 59 -17.45 5.67 14.54
N LEU A 60 -17.77 4.77 13.61
CA LEU A 60 -19.09 4.63 13.01
C LEU A 60 -20.03 3.73 13.83
N LYS A 61 -19.53 3.08 14.87
CA LYS A 61 -20.27 2.06 15.68
C LYS A 61 -20.81 0.91 14.82
N LEU A 62 -20.06 0.52 13.79
CA LEU A 62 -20.40 -0.60 12.91
C LEU A 62 -19.62 -1.85 13.31
N PRO A 63 -20.23 -3.04 13.20
CA PRO A 63 -19.47 -4.29 13.20
C PRO A 63 -18.43 -4.28 12.09
N LEU A 64 -17.28 -4.90 12.32
CA LEU A 64 -16.18 -4.98 11.35
C LEU A 64 -16.05 -6.39 10.78
N GLU A 65 -15.88 -6.48 9.46
CA GLU A 65 -15.44 -7.68 8.77
C GLU A 65 -14.16 -7.36 7.99
N LEU A 66 -13.04 -8.02 8.35
CA LEU A 66 -11.78 -7.90 7.61
C LEU A 66 -11.69 -8.99 6.54
N LYS A 67 -11.37 -8.60 5.32
CA LYS A 67 -11.08 -9.49 4.19
C LYS A 67 -9.63 -9.32 3.78
N VAL A 68 -8.88 -10.42 3.82
CA VAL A 68 -7.43 -10.42 3.60
C VAL A 68 -7.10 -10.90 2.19
N TYR A 69 -6.22 -10.17 1.51
CA TYR A 69 -5.77 -10.41 0.15
C TYR A 69 -4.25 -10.45 0.08
N ASP A 70 -3.71 -11.18 -0.90
CA ASP A 70 -2.27 -11.38 -1.03
C ASP A 70 -1.54 -10.20 -1.71
N ASN A 71 -2.28 -9.36 -2.43
CA ASN A 71 -1.72 -8.20 -3.11
C ASN A 71 -2.74 -7.07 -3.34
N SER A 72 -2.23 -5.89 -3.66
CA SER A 72 -3.05 -4.71 -3.89
C SER A 72 -3.92 -4.77 -5.16
N GLY A 73 -3.61 -5.62 -6.11
CA GLY A 73 -4.45 -5.87 -7.28
C GLY A 73 -5.74 -6.58 -6.91
N GLN A 74 -5.64 -7.65 -6.09
CA GLN A 74 -6.81 -8.39 -5.61
C GLN A 74 -7.74 -7.51 -4.75
N VAL A 75 -7.19 -6.68 -3.86
CA VAL A 75 -8.03 -5.79 -3.04
C VAL A 75 -8.70 -4.71 -3.91
N THR A 76 -8.03 -4.22 -4.96
CA THR A 76 -8.64 -3.30 -5.93
C THR A 76 -9.85 -3.94 -6.61
N GLU A 77 -9.72 -5.20 -7.06
CA GLU A 77 -10.83 -5.96 -7.66
C GLU A 77 -12.01 -6.13 -6.67
N ALA A 78 -11.71 -6.47 -5.42
CA ALA A 78 -12.73 -6.67 -4.40
C ALA A 78 -13.49 -5.38 -4.07
N VAL A 79 -12.81 -4.23 -4.00
CA VAL A 79 -13.46 -2.93 -3.83
C VAL A 79 -14.30 -2.60 -5.07
N ALA A 80 -13.75 -2.76 -6.28
CA ALA A 80 -14.47 -2.47 -7.53
C ALA A 80 -15.76 -3.28 -7.67
N LYS A 81 -15.78 -4.54 -7.20
CA LYS A 81 -16.96 -5.41 -7.18
C LYS A 81 -17.92 -5.16 -6.00
N GLY A 82 -17.56 -4.27 -5.08
CA GLY A 82 -18.35 -4.03 -3.86
C GLY A 82 -18.30 -5.18 -2.85
N GLU A 83 -17.31 -6.06 -2.92
CA GLU A 83 -17.03 -7.10 -1.94
C GLU A 83 -16.42 -6.52 -0.66
N CYS A 84 -15.67 -5.41 -0.79
CA CYS A 84 -15.21 -4.56 0.29
C CYS A 84 -15.84 -3.18 0.18
N ASP A 85 -16.12 -2.55 1.32
CA ASP A 85 -16.69 -1.21 1.39
C ASP A 85 -15.60 -0.15 1.42
N ILE A 86 -14.45 -0.50 2.00
CA ILE A 86 -13.29 0.37 2.16
C ILE A 86 -12.00 -0.46 2.09
N ALA A 87 -10.96 0.12 1.52
CA ALA A 87 -9.60 -0.41 1.60
C ALA A 87 -8.59 0.74 1.51
N PHE A 88 -7.32 0.42 1.77
CA PHE A 88 -6.20 1.32 1.53
C PHE A 88 -5.29 0.68 0.49
N MET A 89 -4.93 1.46 -0.53
CA MET A 89 -4.08 0.96 -1.62
C MET A 89 -3.28 2.08 -2.29
N PRO A 90 -2.18 1.74 -2.99
CA PRO A 90 -1.44 2.72 -3.78
C PRO A 90 -2.33 3.34 -4.84
N GLN A 91 -2.41 4.67 -4.84
CA GLN A 91 -3.19 5.44 -5.81
C GLN A 91 -2.46 5.52 -7.15
N ASP A 92 -3.12 5.16 -8.24
CA ASP A 92 -2.66 5.37 -9.61
C ASP A 92 -3.83 5.52 -10.59
N ALA A 93 -3.51 5.97 -11.81
CA ALA A 93 -4.51 6.25 -12.84
C ALA A 93 -5.30 5.00 -13.31
N GLU A 94 -4.69 3.81 -13.29
CA GLU A 94 -5.38 2.58 -13.70
C GLU A 94 -6.39 2.14 -12.64
N ARG A 95 -6.03 2.23 -11.35
CA ARG A 95 -6.96 1.94 -10.25
C ARG A 95 -8.08 2.97 -10.15
N ALA A 96 -7.79 4.26 -10.42
CA ALA A 96 -8.78 5.32 -10.41
C ALA A 96 -9.90 5.14 -11.48
N LYS A 97 -9.71 4.29 -12.47
CA LYS A 97 -10.76 3.90 -13.42
C LYS A 97 -11.76 2.90 -12.83
N ARG A 98 -11.50 2.34 -11.66
CA ARG A 98 -12.22 1.20 -11.07
C ARG A 98 -12.72 1.42 -9.65
N VAL A 99 -12.06 2.29 -8.91
CA VAL A 99 -12.40 2.67 -7.54
C VAL A 99 -12.29 4.18 -7.37
N ASP A 100 -13.02 4.74 -6.42
CA ASP A 100 -12.88 6.15 -6.07
C ASP A 100 -11.90 6.30 -4.91
N PHE A 101 -10.93 7.20 -5.05
CA PHE A 101 -9.90 7.48 -4.06
C PHE A 101 -10.21 8.74 -3.25
N GLY A 102 -10.07 8.63 -1.93
CA GLY A 102 -9.96 9.75 -1.01
C GLY A 102 -8.49 10.12 -0.74
N PRO A 103 -8.21 10.83 0.37
CA PRO A 103 -6.86 11.24 0.72
C PRO A 103 -5.94 10.05 1.04
N ALA A 104 -4.63 10.30 0.98
CA ALA A 104 -3.62 9.37 1.45
C ALA A 104 -3.35 9.56 2.95
N TYR A 105 -2.93 8.49 3.64
CA TYR A 105 -2.41 8.59 5.00
C TYR A 105 -0.88 8.56 5.04
N TYR A 106 -0.25 8.02 4.01
CA TYR A 106 1.18 7.81 3.89
C TYR A 106 1.61 7.86 2.42
N PHE A 107 2.85 8.25 2.15
CA PHE A 107 3.46 8.17 0.82
C PHE A 107 4.52 7.07 0.81
N ILE A 108 4.29 6.05 -0.01
CA ILE A 108 5.27 5.00 -0.24
C ILE A 108 6.26 5.45 -1.31
N GLU A 109 7.54 5.28 -1.05
CA GLU A 109 8.60 5.56 -2.00
C GLU A 109 9.09 4.25 -2.63
N SER A 110 9.13 4.21 -3.97
CA SER A 110 9.66 3.07 -4.71
C SER A 110 11.09 3.37 -5.17
N THR A 111 11.98 2.44 -4.90
CA THR A 111 13.39 2.52 -5.26
C THR A 111 13.89 1.18 -5.81
N TYR A 112 15.19 1.05 -6.03
CA TYR A 112 15.81 -0.17 -6.50
C TYR A 112 16.78 -0.74 -5.46
N LEU A 113 16.72 -2.06 -5.30
CA LEU A 113 17.79 -2.84 -4.73
C LEU A 113 18.67 -3.35 -5.87
N VAL A 114 19.98 -3.29 -5.71
CA VAL A 114 20.96 -3.87 -6.64
C VAL A 114 21.72 -5.00 -5.95
N PRO A 115 22.02 -6.11 -6.66
CA PRO A 115 22.66 -7.29 -6.08
C PRO A 115 24.11 -6.99 -5.66
N ALA A 116 24.71 -7.89 -4.91
CA ALA A 116 26.11 -7.85 -4.53
C ALA A 116 27.00 -7.72 -5.77
N GLY A 117 28.02 -6.88 -5.68
CA GLY A 117 28.97 -6.64 -6.78
C GLY A 117 28.45 -5.73 -7.91
N SER A 118 27.21 -5.26 -7.84
CA SER A 118 26.66 -4.32 -8.84
C SER A 118 27.44 -3.01 -8.88
N THR A 119 27.72 -2.53 -10.08
CA THR A 119 28.37 -1.23 -10.35
C THR A 119 27.39 -0.07 -10.39
N ILE A 120 26.06 -0.34 -10.38
CA ILE A 120 25.02 0.68 -10.42
C ILE A 120 25.02 1.44 -9.08
N LYS A 121 25.17 2.76 -9.10
CA LYS A 121 25.27 3.60 -7.90
C LYS A 121 24.04 4.51 -7.71
N THR A 122 23.36 4.85 -8.80
CA THR A 122 22.24 5.81 -8.81
C THR A 122 21.01 5.22 -9.50
N ILE A 123 19.85 5.80 -9.22
CA ILE A 123 18.58 5.42 -9.86
C ILE A 123 18.66 5.64 -11.38
N ASP A 124 19.27 6.72 -11.83
CA ASP A 124 19.40 7.05 -13.26
C ASP A 124 20.26 6.03 -14.02
N GLU A 125 21.23 5.40 -13.36
CA GLU A 125 22.05 4.37 -13.98
C GLU A 125 21.30 3.05 -14.24
N VAL A 126 20.13 2.86 -13.63
CA VAL A 126 19.25 1.72 -13.92
C VAL A 126 18.59 1.86 -15.29
N ASN A 127 18.31 3.09 -15.74
CA ASN A 127 17.69 3.37 -17.04
C ASN A 127 18.69 3.30 -18.20
N ARG A 128 19.26 2.13 -18.45
CA ARG A 128 20.20 1.91 -19.57
C ARG A 128 19.82 0.69 -20.36
N SER A 129 20.09 0.73 -21.69
CA SER A 129 19.89 -0.40 -22.59
C SER A 129 20.66 -1.64 -22.09
N GLY A 130 20.04 -2.78 -22.16
CA GLY A 130 20.57 -4.06 -21.68
C GLY A 130 20.41 -4.32 -20.19
N ARG A 131 19.95 -3.33 -19.40
CA ARG A 131 19.61 -3.54 -17.98
C ARG A 131 18.27 -4.24 -17.84
N ARG A 132 18.19 -5.14 -16.85
CA ARG A 132 16.99 -5.88 -16.51
C ARG A 132 16.54 -5.51 -15.09
N ILE A 133 15.34 -4.90 -15.00
CA ILE A 133 14.65 -4.60 -13.76
C ILE A 133 13.68 -5.74 -13.47
N VAL A 134 13.65 -6.23 -12.25
CA VAL A 134 12.65 -7.20 -11.78
C VAL A 134 11.66 -6.49 -10.86
N ALA A 135 10.37 -6.66 -11.08
CA ALA A 135 9.30 -6.04 -10.31
C ALA A 135 8.16 -7.02 -10.04
N ILE A 136 7.31 -6.75 -9.03
CA ILE A 136 6.14 -7.57 -8.73
C ILE A 136 5.00 -7.21 -9.68
N SER A 137 4.39 -8.23 -10.26
CA SER A 137 3.27 -8.10 -11.20
C SER A 137 2.09 -7.32 -10.60
N ASN A 138 1.41 -6.53 -11.44
CA ASN A 138 0.20 -5.77 -11.09
C ASN A 138 0.39 -4.71 -9.99
N THR A 139 1.62 -4.24 -9.76
CA THR A 139 1.92 -3.18 -8.80
C THR A 139 2.10 -1.81 -9.46
N THR A 140 1.88 -0.74 -8.69
CA THR A 140 2.22 0.62 -9.13
C THR A 140 3.72 0.76 -9.35
N THR A 141 4.54 0.07 -8.56
CA THR A 141 6.00 0.05 -8.68
C THR A 141 6.45 -0.49 -10.03
N ALA A 142 5.89 -1.64 -10.49
CA ALA A 142 6.20 -2.20 -11.81
C ALA A 142 5.83 -1.24 -12.95
N ARG A 143 4.62 -0.65 -12.90
CA ARG A 143 4.18 0.34 -13.90
C ARG A 143 5.08 1.57 -13.91
N SER A 144 5.48 2.03 -12.74
CA SER A 144 6.35 3.20 -12.62
C SER A 144 7.77 2.91 -13.08
N ALA A 145 8.33 1.74 -12.77
CA ALA A 145 9.64 1.34 -13.28
C ALA A 145 9.68 1.36 -14.81
N ARG A 146 8.64 0.85 -15.48
CA ARG A 146 8.53 0.95 -16.97
C ARG A 146 8.50 2.39 -17.47
N ARG A 147 7.77 3.27 -16.78
CA ARG A 147 7.64 4.67 -17.17
C ARG A 147 8.91 5.46 -16.94
N THR A 148 9.61 5.24 -15.82
CA THR A 148 10.77 6.04 -15.41
C THR A 148 12.10 5.48 -15.92
N ALA A 149 12.13 4.20 -16.32
CA ALA A 149 13.30 3.55 -16.89
C ALA A 149 13.00 2.91 -18.27
N PRO A 150 12.57 3.71 -19.29
CA PRO A 150 12.12 3.19 -20.57
C PRO A 150 13.22 2.50 -21.40
N ASN A 151 14.50 2.72 -21.09
CA ASN A 151 15.62 2.09 -21.80
C ASN A 151 15.99 0.71 -21.22
N ALA A 152 15.52 0.39 -20.01
CA ALA A 152 15.70 -0.92 -19.39
C ALA A 152 14.50 -1.84 -19.69
N SER A 153 14.72 -3.16 -19.63
CA SER A 153 13.61 -4.11 -19.65
C SER A 153 13.06 -4.31 -18.23
N VAL A 154 11.75 -4.46 -18.11
CA VAL A 154 11.09 -4.79 -16.83
C VAL A 154 10.47 -6.17 -16.92
N GLU A 155 11.04 -7.13 -16.19
CA GLU A 155 10.52 -8.47 -15.97
C GLU A 155 9.60 -8.46 -14.73
N GLU A 156 8.40 -8.97 -14.89
CA GLU A 156 7.46 -9.08 -13.77
C GLU A 156 7.40 -10.50 -13.23
N VAL A 157 7.44 -10.59 -11.90
CA VAL A 157 7.32 -11.85 -11.14
C VAL A 157 6.12 -11.80 -10.21
N PRO A 158 5.50 -12.96 -9.90
CA PRO A 158 4.24 -12.99 -9.13
C PRO A 158 4.40 -12.68 -7.64
N SER A 159 5.62 -12.82 -7.06
CA SER A 159 5.81 -12.71 -5.61
C SER A 159 7.14 -12.11 -5.19
N VAL A 160 7.17 -11.59 -3.96
CA VAL A 160 8.39 -11.11 -3.31
C VAL A 160 9.40 -12.26 -3.11
N ASP A 161 8.94 -13.48 -2.82
CA ASP A 161 9.82 -14.62 -2.62
C ASP A 161 10.57 -14.97 -3.91
N GLN A 162 9.89 -15.02 -5.05
CA GLN A 162 10.55 -15.24 -6.33
C GLN A 162 11.52 -14.11 -6.69
N MET A 163 11.14 -12.85 -6.44
CA MET A 163 12.04 -11.71 -6.62
C MET A 163 13.30 -11.85 -5.74
N THR A 164 13.13 -12.24 -4.48
CA THR A 164 14.26 -12.43 -3.54
C THR A 164 15.17 -13.56 -3.99
N GLU A 165 14.62 -14.66 -4.48
CA GLU A 165 15.38 -15.78 -5.06
C GLU A 165 16.21 -15.31 -6.27
N MET A 166 15.60 -14.58 -7.19
CA MET A 166 16.29 -14.01 -8.35
C MET A 166 17.41 -13.06 -7.94
N ALA A 167 17.16 -12.20 -6.92
CA ALA A 167 18.16 -11.28 -6.40
C ALA A 167 19.36 -12.02 -5.80
N SER A 168 19.13 -13.09 -5.04
CA SER A 168 20.18 -13.91 -4.44
C SER A 168 21.04 -14.61 -5.49
N LYS A 169 20.48 -14.92 -6.66
CA LYS A 169 21.16 -15.56 -7.79
C LYS A 169 21.74 -14.57 -8.80
N GLY A 170 21.61 -13.26 -8.57
CA GLY A 170 22.04 -12.22 -9.51
C GLY A 170 21.29 -12.23 -10.85
N GLN A 171 20.05 -12.72 -10.85
CA GLN A 171 19.20 -12.85 -12.03
C GLN A 171 18.40 -11.57 -12.30
N GLY A 172 19.09 -10.43 -12.33
CA GLY A 172 18.56 -9.09 -12.58
C GLY A 172 19.60 -8.05 -12.24
N ASP A 173 19.55 -6.88 -12.86
CA ASP A 173 20.46 -5.78 -12.57
C ASP A 173 19.94 -4.90 -11.42
N ALA A 174 18.59 -4.77 -11.31
CA ALA A 174 17.92 -4.00 -10.29
C ALA A 174 16.56 -4.64 -9.94
N PHE A 175 16.15 -4.51 -8.69
CA PHE A 175 14.92 -5.07 -8.15
C PHE A 175 14.07 -3.94 -7.57
N ALA A 176 12.86 -3.76 -8.11
CA ALA A 176 12.00 -2.61 -7.80
C ALA A 176 10.96 -2.97 -6.73
N LEU A 177 11.01 -2.32 -5.56
CA LEU A 177 10.02 -2.40 -4.49
C LEU A 177 9.90 -1.07 -3.76
N SER A 178 8.99 -1.00 -2.79
CA SER A 178 8.99 0.10 -1.84
C SER A 178 10.23 0.07 -0.94
N HIS A 179 10.71 1.23 -0.58
CA HIS A 179 11.92 1.38 0.25
C HIS A 179 11.80 0.61 1.58
N ASP A 180 10.67 0.71 2.25
CA ASP A 180 10.40 0.04 3.53
C ASP A 180 10.36 -1.49 3.39
N SER A 181 9.89 -2.03 2.26
CA SER A 181 9.88 -3.48 2.00
C SER A 181 11.28 -4.08 1.92
N PHE A 182 12.29 -3.31 1.47
CA PHE A 182 13.67 -3.79 1.41
C PHE A 182 14.30 -4.00 2.78
N THR A 183 13.87 -3.29 3.82
CA THR A 183 14.40 -3.45 5.19
C THR A 183 14.26 -4.91 5.67
N GLY A 184 13.14 -5.56 5.36
CA GLY A 184 12.92 -6.97 5.69
C GLY A 184 13.65 -7.97 4.79
N LEU A 185 14.12 -7.55 3.62
CA LEU A 185 14.78 -8.41 2.63
C LEU A 185 16.30 -8.36 2.70
N LEU A 186 16.89 -7.23 3.06
CA LEU A 186 18.35 -7.04 3.11
C LEU A 186 19.09 -8.13 3.93
N PRO A 187 18.58 -8.60 5.09
CA PRO A 187 19.25 -9.69 5.82
C PRO A 187 19.36 -11.00 5.04
N LYS A 188 18.49 -11.21 4.05
CA LYS A 188 18.47 -12.41 3.19
C LYS A 188 19.36 -12.25 1.94
N LEU A 189 19.87 -11.06 1.68
CA LEU A 189 20.59 -10.70 0.46
C LEU A 189 21.96 -10.05 0.80
N PRO A 190 22.91 -10.84 1.33
CA PRO A 190 24.20 -10.31 1.76
C PRO A 190 24.94 -9.61 0.60
N GLY A 191 25.42 -8.40 0.85
CA GLY A 191 26.13 -7.56 -0.13
C GLY A 191 25.22 -6.81 -1.12
N ALA A 192 23.92 -7.07 -1.12
CA ALA A 192 22.96 -6.24 -1.85
C ALA A 192 22.80 -4.88 -1.15
N ARG A 193 22.43 -3.86 -1.90
CA ARG A 193 22.20 -2.51 -1.36
C ARG A 193 21.01 -1.83 -2.03
N VAL A 194 20.32 -1.02 -1.27
CA VAL A 194 19.25 -0.16 -1.76
C VAL A 194 19.85 1.14 -2.27
N LEU A 195 19.44 1.58 -3.45
CA LEU A 195 19.88 2.87 -4.02
C LEU A 195 19.23 4.02 -3.24
N SER A 196 19.99 5.09 -3.05
CA SER A 196 19.50 6.32 -2.42
C SER A 196 18.47 7.02 -3.32
N GLY A 197 17.47 7.64 -2.69
CA GLY A 197 16.36 8.31 -3.37
C GLY A 197 15.27 7.33 -3.85
N HIS A 198 14.36 7.84 -4.65
CA HIS A 198 13.23 7.08 -5.18
C HIS A 198 12.97 7.45 -6.64
N PHE A 199 12.49 6.52 -7.45
CA PHE A 199 12.03 6.80 -8.80
C PHE A 199 10.54 7.13 -8.84
N GLN A 200 9.82 6.86 -7.75
CA GLN A 200 8.41 7.19 -7.58
C GLN A 200 8.04 7.34 -6.12
N GLN A 201 7.12 8.27 -5.87
CA GLN A 201 6.37 8.41 -4.63
C GLN A 201 4.89 8.20 -4.93
N THR A 202 4.21 7.36 -4.14
CA THR A 202 2.80 7.00 -4.35
C THR A 202 2.04 7.14 -3.05
N GLY A 203 0.92 7.86 -3.07
CA GLY A 203 0.02 7.96 -1.92
C GLY A 203 -0.67 6.61 -1.65
N ILE A 204 -0.65 6.18 -0.40
CA ILE A 204 -1.49 5.09 0.08
C ILE A 204 -2.80 5.71 0.54
N ALA A 205 -3.79 5.66 -0.33
CA ALA A 205 -5.05 6.36 -0.17
C ALA A 205 -6.18 5.44 0.25
N VAL A 206 -7.17 6.00 0.93
CA VAL A 206 -8.43 5.31 1.17
C VAL A 206 -9.18 5.17 -0.16
N ALA A 207 -9.77 4.00 -0.40
CA ALA A 207 -10.54 3.70 -1.59
C ALA A 207 -11.90 3.10 -1.23
N VAL A 208 -12.91 3.47 -2.00
CA VAL A 208 -14.29 2.94 -1.92
C VAL A 208 -14.74 2.48 -3.30
N PRO A 209 -15.82 1.66 -3.41
CA PRO A 209 -16.41 1.32 -4.69
C PRO A 209 -16.79 2.56 -5.50
N GLN A 210 -16.55 2.53 -6.80
CA GLN A 210 -16.80 3.67 -7.69
C GLN A 210 -18.29 4.08 -7.71
N GLY A 211 -18.53 5.39 -7.84
CA GLY A 211 -19.88 5.95 -7.92
C GLY A 211 -20.61 6.03 -6.58
N ARG A 212 -19.89 6.00 -5.46
CA ARG A 212 -20.45 6.17 -4.10
C ARG A 212 -19.92 7.45 -3.43
N PRO A 213 -20.35 8.63 -3.86
CA PRO A 213 -19.80 9.91 -3.38
C PRO A 213 -19.99 10.12 -1.88
N VAL A 214 -21.08 9.65 -1.29
CA VAL A 214 -21.32 9.73 0.16
C VAL A 214 -20.35 8.83 0.91
N ALA A 215 -20.13 7.60 0.44
CA ALA A 215 -19.15 6.69 1.02
C ALA A 215 -17.73 7.28 0.95
N LEU A 216 -17.36 7.85 -0.18
CA LEU A 216 -16.07 8.51 -0.37
C LEU A 216 -15.90 9.69 0.59
N LYS A 217 -16.92 10.54 0.74
CA LYS A 217 -16.90 11.67 1.68
C LYS A 217 -16.67 11.17 3.10
N ILE A 218 -17.46 10.20 3.58
CA ILE A 218 -17.34 9.66 4.94
C ILE A 218 -15.94 9.07 5.16
N ALA A 219 -15.45 8.25 4.23
CA ALA A 219 -14.13 7.63 4.33
C ALA A 219 -12.99 8.68 4.36
N SER A 220 -13.12 9.73 3.56
CA SER A 220 -12.17 10.84 3.52
C SER A 220 -12.14 11.63 4.83
N GLU A 221 -13.30 12.01 5.35
CA GLU A 221 -13.42 12.73 6.63
C GLU A 221 -12.88 11.89 7.80
N LEU A 222 -13.19 10.60 7.83
CA LEU A 222 -12.64 9.68 8.83
C LEU A 222 -11.11 9.63 8.77
N LEU A 223 -10.53 9.62 7.59
CA LEU A 223 -9.08 9.59 7.44
C LEU A 223 -8.44 10.91 7.88
N GLU A 224 -9.02 12.06 7.54
CA GLU A 224 -8.52 13.35 8.01
C GLU A 224 -8.58 13.47 9.55
N VAL A 225 -9.67 12.99 10.15
CA VAL A 225 -9.77 12.89 11.62
C VAL A 225 -8.74 11.90 12.17
N ALA A 226 -8.50 10.78 11.51
CA ALA A 226 -7.48 9.82 11.94
C ALA A 226 -6.06 10.42 11.89
N LYS A 227 -5.76 11.26 10.89
CA LYS A 227 -4.50 12.01 10.81
C LYS A 227 -4.40 13.03 11.96
N SER A 228 -5.37 13.89 12.10
CA SER A 228 -5.36 14.98 13.10
C SER A 228 -5.43 14.50 14.55
N SER A 229 -6.12 13.39 14.83
CA SER A 229 -6.19 12.78 16.17
C SER A 229 -4.95 11.95 16.54
N GLY A 230 -4.00 11.80 15.62
CA GLY A 230 -2.79 11.01 15.78
C GLY A 230 -3.00 9.48 15.69
N LEU A 231 -4.18 9.01 15.23
CA LEU A 231 -4.39 7.56 15.02
C LEU A 231 -3.41 7.00 13.98
N VAL A 232 -3.23 7.71 12.85
CA VAL A 232 -2.27 7.31 11.81
C VAL A 232 -0.86 7.21 12.38
N ARG A 233 -0.42 8.22 13.16
CA ARG A 233 0.92 8.22 13.77
C ARG A 233 1.11 7.03 14.70
N ARG A 234 0.16 6.79 15.60
CA ARG A 234 0.22 5.64 16.52
C ARG A 234 0.22 4.29 15.78
N ALA A 235 -0.55 4.18 14.69
CA ALA A 235 -0.57 2.95 13.89
C ALA A 235 0.77 2.69 13.19
N LEU A 236 1.42 3.74 12.67
CA LEU A 236 2.77 3.66 12.09
C LEU A 236 3.80 3.28 13.15
N ASP A 237 3.77 3.90 14.33
CA ASP A 237 4.68 3.59 15.44
C ASP A 237 4.53 2.12 15.89
N ALA A 238 3.29 1.67 16.06
CA ALA A 238 2.99 0.29 16.47
C ALA A 238 3.40 -0.75 15.41
N ALA A 239 3.41 -0.36 14.13
CA ALA A 239 3.87 -1.19 13.04
C ALA A 239 5.41 -1.18 12.85
N GLY A 240 6.14 -0.36 13.62
CA GLY A 240 7.60 -0.27 13.57
C GLY A 240 8.15 0.79 12.60
N PHE A 241 7.33 1.79 12.25
CA PHE A 241 7.70 2.88 11.34
C PHE A 241 7.64 4.27 12.03
N PRO A 242 8.45 4.51 13.09
CA PRO A 242 8.41 5.78 13.84
C PRO A 242 8.84 6.99 12.99
N ASP A 243 9.71 6.77 11.99
CA ASP A 243 10.22 7.83 11.11
C ASP A 243 9.33 8.07 9.88
N ALA A 244 8.31 7.25 9.64
CA ALA A 244 7.39 7.41 8.53
C ALA A 244 6.58 8.70 8.67
N ILE A 245 6.49 9.49 7.61
CA ILE A 245 5.78 10.78 7.61
C ILE A 245 4.31 10.53 7.30
N VAL A 246 3.44 10.98 8.21
CA VAL A 246 1.98 11.04 7.96
C VAL A 246 1.72 12.00 6.80
N ALA A 247 0.92 11.59 5.84
CA ALA A 247 0.55 12.47 4.73
C ALA A 247 -0.14 13.75 5.24
N PRO A 248 0.16 14.92 4.66
CA PRO A 248 -0.50 16.17 5.05
C PRO A 248 -2.02 16.08 4.85
N PRO A 249 -2.79 16.98 5.47
CA PRO A 249 -4.21 17.13 5.17
C PRO A 249 -4.44 17.29 3.66
N ALA A 250 -5.54 16.73 3.16
CA ALA A 250 -5.97 17.00 1.79
C ALA A 250 -6.31 18.49 1.63
N ALA A 251 -5.92 19.06 0.48
CA ALA A 251 -6.22 20.45 0.15
C ALA A 251 -7.71 20.65 -0.18
#